data_2d3b52aa18dfe51436011760ed1627aa
#
_entry.id   2d3b52aa18dfe51436011760ed1627aa
#
_cell.length_a   1.000
_cell.length_b   1.000
_cell.length_c   1.000
_cell.angle_alpha   90.00
_cell.angle_beta   90.00
_cell.angle_gamma   90.00
#
_symmetry.space_group_name_H-M   'P 1'
#
loop_
_entity.id
_entity.type
_entity.pdbx_description
1 polymer ?
#
loop_
_entity_poly.entity_id
_entity_poly.type
_entity_poly.pdbx_seq_one_letter_code
_entity_poly.pdbx_strand_id
1 'polypeptide(L)'
;LQALDPDAACAADPTPRGGRRCPRCGGAPQLSFRTHSREALVSGRRRLACARCGAGWGYTGNACAWCGETAGTRRTIYAERRGRPAVGRQQPAPAAEGGPTFPHLRIESCQSCERYLIDVDLSHDARAVPEVDELAALPLDLHAAELGLRKVTPNLMGF
;
A
#
# COMPACT_ATOMS: atom_id res chain seq x y z
N LEU A 1 -15.78 -8.42 -16.27
CA LEU A 1 -15.41 -6.99 -16.26
C LEU A 1 -14.15 -6.67 -17.10
N GLN A 2 -13.27 -7.65 -17.35
CA GLN A 2 -12.12 -7.48 -18.27
C GLN A 2 -12.51 -7.41 -19.74
N ALA A 3 -13.71 -7.87 -20.09
CA ALA A 3 -14.22 -7.91 -21.48
C ALA A 3 -14.84 -6.59 -21.94
N LEU A 4 -15.03 -5.61 -21.06
CA LEU A 4 -15.56 -4.30 -21.44
C LEU A 4 -14.42 -3.39 -21.85
N ASP A 5 -14.58 -2.72 -23.01
CA ASP A 5 -13.65 -1.68 -23.42
C ASP A 5 -13.57 -0.60 -22.32
N PRO A 6 -12.36 -0.37 -21.78
CA PRO A 6 -12.15 0.58 -20.68
C PRO A 6 -12.54 2.02 -21.04
N ASP A 7 -12.32 2.41 -22.29
CA ASP A 7 -12.60 3.77 -22.75
C ASP A 7 -14.12 3.98 -22.92
N ALA A 8 -14.83 2.96 -23.40
CA ALA A 8 -16.29 2.95 -23.46
C ALA A 8 -16.93 3.00 -22.07
N ALA A 9 -16.37 2.27 -21.08
CA ALA A 9 -16.85 2.29 -19.70
C ALA A 9 -16.63 3.65 -19.02
N CYS A 10 -15.50 4.32 -19.30
CA CYS A 10 -15.24 5.68 -18.81
C CYS A 10 -16.13 6.73 -19.47
N ALA A 11 -16.45 6.58 -20.76
CA ALA A 11 -17.33 7.48 -21.48
C ALA A 11 -18.80 7.38 -21.01
N ALA A 12 -19.22 6.19 -20.55
CA ALA A 12 -20.58 5.96 -20.07
C ALA A 12 -20.87 6.54 -18.67
N ASP A 13 -19.82 6.81 -17.87
CA ASP A 13 -19.95 7.41 -16.54
C ASP A 13 -18.94 8.55 -16.35
N PRO A 14 -19.25 9.76 -16.77
CA PRO A 14 -18.36 10.92 -16.69
C PRO A 14 -18.26 11.51 -15.27
N THR A 15 -18.81 10.88 -14.24
CA THR A 15 -18.79 11.40 -12.86
C THR A 15 -17.35 11.63 -12.37
N PRO A 16 -16.99 12.84 -11.90
CA PRO A 16 -15.67 13.13 -11.37
C PRO A 16 -15.36 12.24 -10.15
N ARG A 17 -14.29 11.44 -10.21
CA ARG A 17 -13.96 10.46 -9.17
C ARG A 17 -12.89 10.93 -8.17
N GLY A 18 -12.53 12.20 -8.24
CA GLY A 18 -11.65 12.87 -7.25
C GLY A 18 -10.27 12.25 -7.05
N GLY A 19 -9.75 11.50 -8.03
CA GLY A 19 -8.44 10.86 -7.97
C GLY A 19 -8.31 9.70 -6.97
N ARG A 20 -9.21 9.59 -6.00
CA ARG A 20 -9.21 8.52 -4.98
C ARG A 20 -9.88 7.23 -5.45
N ARG A 21 -10.60 7.30 -6.53
CA ARG A 21 -11.27 6.16 -7.18
C ARG A 21 -10.65 5.88 -8.53
N CYS A 22 -10.72 4.64 -8.93
CA CYS A 22 -10.23 4.22 -10.23
C CYS A 22 -10.91 5.04 -11.35
N PRO A 23 -10.14 5.70 -12.23
CA PRO A 23 -10.73 6.47 -13.33
C PRO A 23 -11.47 5.58 -14.33
N ARG A 24 -11.07 4.29 -14.42
CA ARG A 24 -11.64 3.32 -15.36
C ARG A 24 -12.98 2.76 -14.91
N CYS A 25 -13.13 2.36 -13.63
CA CYS A 25 -14.31 1.63 -13.17
C CYS A 25 -14.92 2.16 -11.86
N GLY A 26 -14.38 3.24 -11.28
CA GLY A 26 -14.84 3.80 -9.99
C GLY A 26 -14.51 2.95 -8.76
N GLY A 27 -13.79 1.83 -8.91
CA GLY A 27 -13.42 0.94 -7.82
C GLY A 27 -12.49 1.62 -6.80
N ALA A 28 -12.51 1.10 -5.56
CA ALA A 28 -11.56 1.51 -4.53
C ALA A 28 -10.14 0.99 -4.82
N PRO A 29 -9.09 1.62 -4.29
CA PRO A 29 -7.75 1.08 -4.38
C PRO A 29 -7.59 -0.16 -3.51
N GLN A 30 -6.86 -1.18 -4.02
CA GLN A 30 -6.41 -2.35 -3.29
C GLN A 30 -5.13 -2.05 -2.52
N LEU A 31 -4.17 -1.45 -3.21
CA LEU A 31 -2.84 -1.15 -2.72
C LEU A 31 -2.30 0.15 -3.35
N SER A 32 -1.21 0.67 -2.81
CA SER A 32 -0.38 1.66 -3.50
C SER A 32 0.98 1.05 -3.85
N PHE A 33 1.61 1.60 -4.89
CA PHE A 33 2.97 1.22 -5.24
C PHE A 33 3.75 2.43 -5.76
N ARG A 34 5.08 2.37 -5.60
CA ARG A 34 5.99 3.39 -6.08
C ARG A 34 6.85 2.82 -7.19
N THR A 35 6.84 3.49 -8.32
CA THR A 35 7.68 3.09 -9.45
C THR A 35 9.12 3.55 -9.23
N HIS A 36 10.07 2.82 -9.81
CA HIS A 36 11.47 3.23 -9.80
C HIS A 36 11.62 4.62 -10.45
N SER A 37 12.33 5.53 -9.77
CA SER A 37 12.75 6.81 -10.38
C SER A 37 14.12 6.65 -10.99
N ARG A 38 14.33 7.21 -12.19
CA ARG A 38 15.65 7.26 -12.81
C ARG A 38 16.59 8.27 -12.13
N GLU A 39 16.05 9.14 -11.29
CA GLU A 39 16.80 10.15 -10.53
C GLU A 39 16.99 9.67 -9.09
N ALA A 40 18.23 9.55 -8.65
CA ALA A 40 18.59 8.96 -7.34
C ALA A 40 18.01 9.72 -6.12
N LEU A 41 17.61 10.98 -6.29
CA LEU A 41 17.10 11.85 -5.23
C LEU A 41 15.57 12.05 -5.29
N VAL A 42 14.89 11.46 -6.28
CA VAL A 42 13.44 11.62 -6.44
C VAL A 42 12.76 10.30 -6.12
N SER A 43 11.96 10.29 -5.05
CA SER A 43 11.09 9.16 -4.75
C SER A 43 10.18 8.87 -5.94
N GLY A 44 10.05 7.60 -6.32
CA GLY A 44 9.19 7.17 -7.39
C GLY A 44 7.75 7.68 -7.21
N ARG A 45 7.07 7.98 -8.30
CA ARG A 45 5.67 8.46 -8.25
C ARG A 45 4.77 7.40 -7.65
N ARG A 46 3.99 7.81 -6.66
CA ARG A 46 2.96 6.95 -6.06
C ARG A 46 1.83 6.71 -7.06
N ARG A 47 1.45 5.44 -7.19
CA ARG A 47 0.30 4.99 -7.96
C ARG A 47 -0.61 4.16 -7.05
N LEU A 48 -1.88 4.12 -7.39
CA LEU A 48 -2.86 3.23 -6.77
C LEU A 48 -3.23 2.13 -7.77
N ALA A 49 -3.47 0.92 -7.29
CA ALA A 49 -3.99 -0.19 -8.07
C ALA A 49 -5.44 -0.47 -7.70
N CYS A 50 -6.30 -0.67 -8.68
CA CYS A 50 -7.74 -0.87 -8.47
C CYS A 50 -8.05 -2.29 -8.02
N ALA A 51 -8.80 -2.44 -6.92
CA ALA A 51 -9.27 -3.74 -6.44
C ALA A 51 -10.23 -4.47 -7.40
N ARG A 52 -10.86 -3.74 -8.32
CA ARG A 52 -11.89 -4.30 -9.21
C ARG A 52 -11.37 -4.68 -10.59
N CYS A 53 -10.55 -3.84 -11.19
CA CYS A 53 -10.12 -4.03 -12.58
C CYS A 53 -8.60 -4.05 -12.77
N GLY A 54 -7.80 -3.97 -11.70
CA GLY A 54 -6.33 -3.99 -11.73
C GLY A 54 -5.69 -2.73 -12.34
N ALA A 55 -6.48 -1.78 -12.86
CA ALA A 55 -5.92 -0.57 -13.46
C ALA A 55 -5.15 0.27 -12.44
N GLY A 56 -3.95 0.72 -12.81
CA GLY A 56 -3.12 1.61 -12.01
C GLY A 56 -3.27 3.06 -12.41
N TRP A 57 -3.37 4.00 -11.45
CA TRP A 57 -3.40 5.44 -11.72
C TRP A 57 -2.53 6.24 -10.76
N GLY A 58 -2.10 7.41 -11.21
CA GLY A 58 -1.29 8.31 -10.39
C GLY A 58 -2.08 8.92 -9.24
N TYR A 59 -1.47 8.99 -8.07
CA TYR A 59 -2.05 9.64 -6.90
C TYR A 59 -0.99 10.39 -6.10
N THR A 60 -1.40 11.46 -5.44
CA THR A 60 -0.48 12.25 -4.63
C THR A 60 0.11 11.44 -3.45
N GLY A 61 1.40 11.65 -3.17
CA GLY A 61 2.10 10.97 -2.09
C GLY A 61 1.70 11.44 -0.68
N ASN A 62 1.10 12.63 -0.58
CA ASN A 62 0.81 13.28 0.70
C ASN A 62 -0.67 13.25 1.10
N ALA A 63 -1.50 12.44 0.46
CA ALA A 63 -2.91 12.34 0.81
C ALA A 63 -3.35 10.88 1.07
N CYS A 64 -4.28 10.72 1.98
CA CYS A 64 -4.93 9.44 2.23
C CYS A 64 -5.73 9.00 1.01
N ALA A 65 -5.50 7.77 0.54
CA ALA A 65 -6.18 7.23 -0.63
C ALA A 65 -7.69 6.99 -0.42
N TRP A 66 -8.16 6.98 0.83
CA TRP A 66 -9.57 6.79 1.14
C TRP A 66 -10.31 8.11 1.40
N CYS A 67 -9.89 8.89 2.41
CA CYS A 67 -10.59 10.10 2.82
C CYS A 67 -10.01 11.40 2.26
N GLY A 68 -8.78 11.36 1.71
CA GLY A 68 -8.10 12.54 1.17
C GLY A 68 -7.35 13.38 2.22
N GLU A 69 -7.24 12.91 3.47
CA GLU A 69 -6.49 13.59 4.53
C GLU A 69 -5.05 13.89 4.10
N THR A 70 -4.62 15.13 4.25
CA THR A 70 -3.28 15.60 3.85
C THR A 70 -2.37 15.96 5.02
N ALA A 71 -2.93 16.10 6.23
CA ALA A 71 -2.14 16.41 7.41
C ALA A 71 -1.17 15.26 7.74
N GLY A 72 0.13 15.53 7.65
CA GLY A 72 1.18 14.54 7.88
C GLY A 72 1.14 13.93 9.29
N THR A 73 0.70 14.71 10.29
CA THR A 73 0.54 14.26 11.68
C THR A 73 -0.56 13.22 11.87
N ARG A 74 -1.48 13.11 10.92
CA ARG A 74 -2.56 12.12 10.94
C ARG A 74 -2.29 10.90 10.08
N ARG A 75 -1.11 10.84 9.48
CA ARG A 75 -0.70 9.73 8.61
C ARG A 75 0.56 9.09 9.18
N THR A 76 0.50 7.79 9.40
CA THR A 76 1.63 7.03 9.95
C THR A 76 2.03 5.93 8.98
N ILE A 77 3.34 5.72 8.82
CA ILE A 77 3.91 4.65 8.02
C ILE A 77 4.49 3.61 8.99
N TYR A 78 4.08 2.35 8.81
CA TYR A 78 4.67 1.22 9.51
C TYR A 78 5.39 0.32 8.52
N ALA A 79 6.57 -0.13 8.89
CA ALA A 79 7.38 -1.07 8.12
C ALA A 79 8.02 -2.08 9.07
N GLU A 80 8.32 -3.25 8.56
CA GLU A 80 9.06 -4.25 9.30
C GLU A 80 10.44 -3.69 9.68
N ARG A 81 10.82 -3.83 10.94
CA ARG A 81 12.17 -3.49 11.42
C ARG A 81 12.95 -4.75 11.70
N ARG A 82 14.28 -4.70 11.59
CA ARG A 82 15.16 -5.71 12.16
C ARG A 82 14.79 -5.89 13.62
N GLY A 83 14.54 -7.15 14.01
CA GLY A 83 14.23 -7.47 15.38
C GLY A 83 15.33 -6.98 16.30
N ARG A 84 15.03 -5.97 17.12
CA ARG A 84 15.89 -5.61 18.25
C ARG A 84 15.63 -6.69 19.29
N PRO A 85 16.68 -7.43 19.78
CA PRO A 85 16.46 -8.39 20.85
C PRO A 85 15.84 -7.66 22.04
N ALA A 86 14.77 -8.22 22.59
CA ALA A 86 14.16 -7.71 23.80
C ALA A 86 15.23 -7.63 24.89
N VAL A 87 15.38 -6.47 25.50
CA VAL A 87 16.25 -6.27 26.66
C VAL A 87 15.66 -7.07 27.82
N GLY A 88 16.22 -8.22 28.09
CA GLY A 88 15.85 -9.02 29.26
C GLY A 88 16.24 -10.49 29.17
N ARG A 89 17.42 -10.80 29.72
CA ARG A 89 18.02 -12.09 30.05
C ARG A 89 18.93 -12.74 29.01
N GLN A 90 20.17 -12.88 29.52
CA GLN A 90 21.36 -13.52 28.99
C GLN A 90 21.08 -14.92 28.43
N GLN A 91 21.14 -15.03 27.12
CA GLN A 91 21.73 -16.19 26.44
C GLN A 91 22.18 -15.67 25.06
N PRO A 92 23.40 -15.92 24.60
CA PRO A 92 23.81 -15.58 23.25
C PRO A 92 23.13 -16.58 22.31
N ALA A 93 21.95 -16.17 21.79
CA ALA A 93 21.41 -16.80 20.61
C ALA A 93 22.29 -16.38 19.42
N PRO A 94 22.60 -17.30 18.47
CA PRO A 94 23.35 -16.94 17.28
C PRO A 94 22.64 -15.75 16.61
N ALA A 95 23.42 -14.74 16.24
CA ALA A 95 22.92 -13.55 15.57
C ALA A 95 22.08 -13.99 14.35
N ALA A 96 20.78 -13.79 14.45
CA ALA A 96 19.92 -13.88 13.28
C ALA A 96 20.35 -12.72 12.35
N GLU A 97 21.20 -13.04 11.41
CA GLU A 97 21.60 -12.18 10.28
C GLU A 97 20.41 -12.04 9.32
N GLY A 98 19.29 -11.54 9.80
CA GLY A 98 18.09 -11.33 9.01
C GLY A 98 17.68 -9.86 9.04
N GLY A 99 17.82 -9.17 7.91
CA GLY A 99 17.10 -7.93 7.65
C GLY A 99 15.58 -8.18 7.63
N PRO A 100 14.77 -7.14 7.42
CA PRO A 100 13.34 -7.31 7.21
C PRO A 100 13.09 -8.29 6.07
N THR A 101 12.09 -9.18 6.24
CA THR A 101 11.75 -10.19 5.23
C THR A 101 11.26 -9.53 3.94
N PHE A 102 10.50 -8.45 4.08
CA PHE A 102 9.93 -7.68 2.98
C PHE A 102 10.23 -6.19 3.11
N PRO A 103 11.48 -5.75 2.84
CA PRO A 103 11.90 -4.36 3.03
C PRO A 103 11.18 -3.36 2.10
N HIS A 104 10.56 -3.86 1.04
CA HIS A 104 9.80 -3.09 0.06
C HIS A 104 8.32 -2.92 0.44
N LEU A 105 7.85 -3.58 1.52
CA LEU A 105 6.46 -3.50 1.98
C LEU A 105 6.32 -2.59 3.20
N ARG A 106 5.27 -1.79 3.21
CA ARG A 106 4.90 -0.95 4.35
C ARG A 106 3.41 -0.68 4.40
N ILE A 107 2.90 -0.30 5.57
CA ILE A 107 1.55 0.20 5.78
C ILE A 107 1.57 1.72 5.64
N GLU A 108 0.67 2.29 4.86
CA GLU A 108 0.27 3.69 4.93
C GLU A 108 -1.08 3.80 5.64
N SER A 109 -1.09 4.26 6.88
CA SER A 109 -2.30 4.42 7.67
C SER A 109 -2.77 5.86 7.75
N CYS A 110 -4.05 6.03 8.06
CA CYS A 110 -4.68 7.33 8.28
C CYS A 110 -5.53 7.29 9.55
N GLN A 111 -5.19 8.13 10.52
CA GLN A 111 -5.92 8.25 11.78
C GLN A 111 -7.31 8.90 11.63
N SER A 112 -7.48 9.76 10.60
CA SER A 112 -8.77 10.45 10.38
C SER A 112 -9.88 9.52 9.92
N CYS A 113 -9.56 8.40 9.26
CA CYS A 113 -10.55 7.43 8.79
C CYS A 113 -10.29 6.01 9.28
N GLU A 114 -9.24 5.82 10.11
CA GLU A 114 -8.84 4.53 10.69
C GLU A 114 -8.63 3.43 9.64
N ARG A 115 -8.13 3.83 8.46
CA ARG A 115 -7.88 2.92 7.35
C ARG A 115 -6.42 2.91 6.94
N TYR A 116 -6.02 1.80 6.32
CA TYR A 116 -4.68 1.63 5.76
C TYR A 116 -4.69 1.02 4.37
N LEU A 117 -3.58 1.20 3.68
CA LEU A 117 -3.19 0.49 2.47
C LEU A 117 -1.80 -0.10 2.65
N ILE A 118 -1.53 -1.22 2.00
CA ILE A 118 -0.17 -1.68 1.76
C ILE A 118 0.42 -0.85 0.62
N ASP A 119 1.64 -0.35 0.83
CA ASP A 119 2.43 0.36 -0.17
C ASP A 119 3.65 -0.49 -0.55
N VAL A 120 3.82 -0.76 -1.84
CA VAL A 120 4.90 -1.57 -2.39
C VAL A 120 5.92 -0.66 -3.05
N ASP A 121 7.14 -0.64 -2.54
CA ASP A 121 8.21 0.21 -3.07
C ASP A 121 9.09 -0.55 -4.06
N LEU A 122 8.80 -0.44 -5.35
CA LEU A 122 9.54 -1.10 -6.42
C LEU A 122 10.97 -0.56 -6.60
N SER A 123 11.35 0.51 -5.91
CA SER A 123 12.74 0.96 -5.90
C SER A 123 13.64 0.07 -5.04
N HIS A 124 13.06 -0.63 -4.06
CA HIS A 124 13.76 -1.60 -3.21
C HIS A 124 13.83 -3.00 -3.83
N ASP A 125 12.80 -3.43 -4.54
CA ASP A 125 12.81 -4.66 -5.33
C ASP A 125 12.05 -4.47 -6.66
N ALA A 126 12.80 -4.34 -7.74
CA ALA A 126 12.24 -4.16 -9.07
C ALA A 126 11.55 -5.42 -9.64
N ARG A 127 11.72 -6.59 -8.98
CA ARG A 127 11.08 -7.85 -9.35
C ARG A 127 9.76 -8.05 -8.62
N ALA A 128 9.47 -7.23 -7.61
CA ALA A 128 8.23 -7.29 -6.86
C ALA A 128 7.03 -7.11 -7.79
N VAL A 129 6.00 -7.91 -7.57
CA VAL A 129 4.71 -7.82 -8.27
C VAL A 129 3.69 -7.33 -7.24
N PRO A 130 3.28 -6.04 -7.28
CA PRO A 130 2.53 -5.41 -6.21
C PRO A 130 1.32 -6.20 -5.73
N GLU A 131 0.56 -6.80 -6.64
CA GLU A 131 -0.64 -7.58 -6.33
C GLU A 131 -0.33 -8.92 -5.64
N VAL A 132 0.85 -9.49 -5.88
CA VAL A 132 1.31 -10.74 -5.25
C VAL A 132 1.95 -10.42 -3.91
N ASP A 133 2.83 -9.42 -3.87
CA ASP A 133 3.54 -9.03 -2.65
C ASP A 133 2.60 -8.45 -1.59
N GLU A 134 1.47 -7.85 -2.01
CA GLU A 134 0.41 -7.41 -1.08
C GLU A 134 -0.15 -8.59 -0.28
N LEU A 135 -0.26 -9.79 -0.86
CA LEU A 135 -0.68 -10.99 -0.13
C LEU A 135 0.40 -11.48 0.84
N ALA A 136 1.68 -11.26 0.53
CA ALA A 136 2.79 -11.58 1.43
C ALA A 136 2.89 -10.61 2.61
N ALA A 137 2.20 -9.48 2.56
CA ALA A 137 2.17 -8.48 3.64
C ALA A 137 1.31 -8.90 4.85
N LEU A 138 0.92 -10.18 4.97
CA LEU A 138 0.11 -10.69 6.08
C LEU A 138 0.59 -10.26 7.48
N PRO A 139 1.90 -10.29 7.81
CA PRO A 139 2.36 -9.80 9.13
C PRO A 139 2.05 -8.31 9.36
N LEU A 140 2.08 -7.50 8.31
CA LEU A 140 1.71 -6.09 8.37
C LEU A 140 0.19 -5.91 8.53
N ASP A 141 -0.61 -6.73 7.86
CA ASP A 141 -2.08 -6.72 7.99
C ASP A 141 -2.50 -7.10 9.42
N LEU A 142 -1.88 -8.11 10.02
CA LEU A 142 -2.10 -8.50 11.41
C LEU A 142 -1.76 -7.35 12.37
N HIS A 143 -0.60 -6.71 12.18
CA HIS A 143 -0.21 -5.57 12.98
C HIS A 143 -1.18 -4.39 12.84
N ALA A 144 -1.68 -4.12 11.64
CA ALA A 144 -2.70 -3.09 11.42
C ALA A 144 -4.01 -3.41 12.14
N ALA A 145 -4.43 -4.68 12.16
CA ALA A 145 -5.61 -5.13 12.88
C ALA A 145 -5.45 -4.96 14.40
N GLU A 146 -4.27 -5.27 14.96
CA GLU A 146 -3.95 -5.01 16.37
C GLU A 146 -4.06 -3.52 16.75
N LEU A 147 -3.75 -2.63 15.81
CA LEU A 147 -3.90 -1.19 15.95
C LEU A 147 -5.33 -0.68 15.71
N GLY A 148 -6.30 -1.57 15.45
CA GLY A 148 -7.70 -1.22 15.18
C GLY A 148 -7.91 -0.59 13.79
N LEU A 149 -6.94 -0.68 12.90
CA LEU A 149 -7.04 -0.16 11.54
C LEU A 149 -7.78 -1.13 10.62
N ARG A 150 -8.53 -0.60 9.67
CA ARG A 150 -9.21 -1.38 8.63
C ARG A 150 -8.59 -1.16 7.27
N LYS A 151 -8.38 -2.20 6.51
CA LYS A 151 -7.90 -2.09 5.13
C LYS A 151 -8.92 -1.33 4.27
N VAL A 152 -8.44 -0.54 3.32
CA VAL A 152 -9.32 0.21 2.38
C VAL A 152 -10.17 -0.75 1.57
N THR A 153 -9.56 -1.80 1.04
CA THR A 153 -10.23 -2.91 0.38
C THR A 153 -9.66 -4.20 0.92
N PRO A 154 -10.49 -5.11 1.46
CA PRO A 154 -10.01 -6.42 1.89
C PRO A 154 -9.32 -7.17 0.76
N ASN A 155 -8.25 -7.89 1.09
CA ASN A 155 -7.56 -8.78 0.16
C ASN A 155 -8.17 -10.20 0.16
N LEU A 156 -7.58 -11.10 -0.60
CA LEU A 156 -8.02 -12.50 -0.66
C LEU A 156 -7.86 -13.27 0.67
N MET A 157 -7.05 -12.73 1.60
CA MET A 157 -6.86 -13.31 2.94
C MET A 157 -7.91 -12.81 3.95
N GLY A 158 -8.78 -11.87 3.54
CA GLY A 158 -9.88 -11.35 4.37
C GLY A 158 -9.52 -10.15 5.26
N PHE A 159 -8.32 -9.58 5.06
CA PHE A 159 -7.89 -8.35 5.74
C PHE A 159 -8.23 -7.13 4.92
#